data_f7368153d136536be35bae54ae821a45
#
_entry.id   f7368153d136536be35bae54ae821a45
#
_cell.length_a   1.000
_cell.length_b   1.000
_cell.length_c   1.000
_cell.angle_alpha   90.00
_cell.angle_beta   90.00
_cell.angle_gamma   90.00
#
_symmetry.space_group_name_H-M   'P 1'
#
loop_
_entity.id
_entity.type
_entity.pdbx_description
1 polymer ?
#
loop_
_entity_poly.entity_id
_entity_poly.type
_entity_poly.pdbx_seq_one_letter_code
_entity_poly.pdbx_strand_id
1 'polypeptide(L)'
;MIKLAYNKELPLTALHFMVSYKYETIVVEPMEDGLHIYENPVKVLANNPVFPYHLHHLNDYMYLTKKEPVNHFAKELLLETYSRGMGAMGLPGDLSSASRFVRAAFTKWNSLGGETEEENVSQFFHILGSVEQQRGCVQVEKGEYEYTIYSTCCNTDKGIFYYKTYYNSQITAVDMHKENLEGRELRKYPLLKEANVFRQN
;
A
#
# COMPACT_ATOMS: atom_id res chain seq x y z
N MET A 1 7.34 -21.11 11.77
CA MET A 1 7.29 -19.95 12.68
C MET A 1 5.89 -19.34 12.74
N ILE A 2 5.24 -19.00 11.65
CA ILE A 2 3.89 -18.38 11.63
C ILE A 2 2.83 -19.28 12.28
N LYS A 3 2.83 -20.59 12.07
CA LYS A 3 1.91 -21.54 12.74
C LYS A 3 2.01 -21.53 14.28
N LEU A 4 3.18 -21.18 14.84
CA LEU A 4 3.42 -21.15 16.30
C LEU A 4 3.01 -19.80 16.90
N ALA A 5 2.89 -18.75 16.11
CA ALA A 5 2.47 -17.42 16.55
C ALA A 5 0.95 -17.22 16.54
N TYR A 6 0.18 -18.19 16.03
CA TYR A 6 -1.26 -18.09 15.93
C TYR A 6 -1.91 -18.31 17.32
N ASN A 7 -2.50 -17.26 17.86
CA ASN A 7 -3.26 -17.35 19.12
C ASN A 7 -4.70 -17.76 18.83
N LYS A 8 -5.13 -18.90 19.38
CA LYS A 8 -6.50 -19.44 19.25
C LYS A 8 -7.59 -18.54 19.88
N GLU A 9 -7.19 -17.59 20.72
CA GLU A 9 -8.10 -16.64 21.37
C GLU A 9 -8.43 -15.41 20.50
N LEU A 10 -7.68 -15.19 19.41
CA LEU A 10 -8.01 -14.13 18.45
C LEU A 10 -9.14 -14.59 17.53
N PRO A 11 -10.12 -13.72 17.23
CA PRO A 11 -11.15 -14.07 16.27
C PRO A 11 -10.53 -14.44 14.93
N LEU A 12 -11.04 -15.51 14.33
CA LEU A 12 -10.69 -15.96 12.98
C LEU A 12 -11.21 -14.92 11.98
N THR A 13 -10.42 -13.89 11.73
CA THR A 13 -10.65 -12.99 10.59
C THR A 13 -9.84 -13.51 9.40
N ALA A 14 -10.37 -13.36 8.20
CA ALA A 14 -9.65 -13.64 6.97
C ALA A 14 -8.50 -12.62 6.86
N LEU A 15 -7.33 -12.97 7.40
CA LEU A 15 -6.13 -12.12 7.40
C LEU A 15 -5.20 -12.55 6.28
N HIS A 16 -4.65 -11.57 5.60
CA HIS A 16 -3.59 -11.73 4.62
C HIS A 16 -2.31 -11.14 5.21
N PHE A 17 -1.23 -11.90 5.17
CA PHE A 17 0.07 -11.46 5.69
C PHE A 17 1.06 -11.32 4.54
N MET A 18 1.76 -10.19 4.49
CA MET A 18 2.91 -10.01 3.63
C MET A 18 4.17 -10.03 4.48
N VAL A 19 5.09 -10.92 4.12
CA VAL A 19 6.40 -11.02 4.75
C VAL A 19 7.44 -10.67 3.70
N SER A 20 8.16 -9.57 3.94
CA SER A 20 9.20 -9.09 3.03
C SER A 20 10.58 -9.27 3.66
N TYR A 21 11.49 -9.77 2.87
CA TYR A 21 12.90 -9.86 3.14
C TYR A 21 13.67 -9.14 2.04
N LYS A 22 14.95 -8.91 2.21
CA LYS A 22 15.78 -8.11 1.29
C LYS A 22 15.60 -8.47 -0.20
N TYR A 23 15.45 -9.74 -0.50
CA TYR A 23 15.39 -10.25 -1.88
C TYR A 23 14.05 -10.89 -2.24
N GLU A 24 13.25 -11.23 -1.26
CA GLU A 24 12.05 -12.05 -1.43
C GLU A 24 10.86 -11.43 -0.68
N THR A 25 9.69 -11.57 -1.24
CA THR A 25 8.43 -11.21 -0.59
C THR A 25 7.44 -12.35 -0.80
N ILE A 26 6.82 -12.79 0.28
CA ILE A 26 5.80 -13.82 0.25
C ILE A 26 4.48 -13.29 0.82
N VAL A 27 3.39 -13.90 0.39
CA VAL A 27 2.06 -13.74 0.99
C VAL A 27 1.69 -15.03 1.69
N VAL A 28 1.13 -14.91 2.88
CA VAL A 28 0.64 -16.04 3.68
C VAL A 28 -0.83 -15.83 3.94
N GLU A 29 -1.65 -16.78 3.50
CA GLU A 29 -3.11 -16.75 3.63
C GLU A 29 -3.60 -18.02 4.35
N PRO A 30 -4.30 -17.89 5.49
CA PRO A 30 -5.01 -19.01 6.09
C PRO A 30 -6.29 -19.27 5.30
N MET A 31 -6.37 -20.45 4.70
CA MET A 31 -7.52 -20.94 3.94
C MET A 31 -8.21 -22.07 4.72
N GLU A 32 -9.41 -22.49 4.28
CA GLU A 32 -10.15 -23.57 4.92
C GLU A 32 -9.38 -24.91 4.94
N ASP A 33 -8.61 -25.18 3.88
CA ASP A 33 -7.77 -26.37 3.72
C ASP A 33 -6.37 -26.24 4.32
N GLY A 34 -6.00 -25.07 4.88
CA GLY A 34 -4.75 -24.85 5.57
C GLY A 34 -4.09 -23.51 5.28
N LEU A 35 -2.78 -23.45 5.53
CA LEU A 35 -1.97 -22.26 5.34
C LEU A 35 -1.34 -22.29 3.96
N HIS A 36 -1.67 -21.33 3.12
CA HIS A 36 -1.11 -21.16 1.79
C HIS A 36 -0.02 -20.09 1.80
N ILE A 37 1.07 -20.34 1.08
CA ILE A 37 2.20 -19.45 0.95
C ILE A 37 2.46 -19.24 -0.54
N TYR A 38 2.47 -17.96 -0.95
CA TYR A 38 2.68 -17.56 -2.34
C TYR A 38 3.90 -16.64 -2.45
N GLU A 39 4.70 -16.82 -3.47
CA GLU A 39 5.69 -15.84 -3.89
C GLU A 39 4.97 -14.56 -4.35
N ASN A 40 5.47 -13.40 -3.94
CA ASN A 40 4.88 -12.11 -4.30
C ASN A 40 5.86 -11.25 -5.12
N PRO A 41 5.92 -11.45 -6.44
CA PRO A 41 6.83 -10.70 -7.31
C PRO A 41 6.42 -9.21 -7.42
N VAL A 42 5.15 -8.90 -7.19
CA VAL A 42 4.61 -7.53 -7.25
C VAL A 42 4.99 -6.72 -6.02
N LYS A 43 5.18 -7.38 -4.87
CA LYS A 43 5.43 -6.77 -3.56
C LYS A 43 4.34 -5.79 -3.15
N VAL A 44 3.10 -6.13 -3.45
CA VAL A 44 1.86 -5.45 -3.07
C VAL A 44 0.91 -6.49 -2.51
N LEU A 45 0.15 -6.14 -1.50
CA LEU A 45 -0.93 -6.95 -0.94
C LEU A 45 -2.13 -6.04 -0.69
N ALA A 46 -3.31 -6.57 -0.93
CA ALA A 46 -4.60 -5.93 -0.60
C ALA A 46 -5.47 -6.91 0.20
N ASN A 47 -6.72 -6.54 0.44
CA ASN A 47 -7.71 -7.39 1.10
C ASN A 47 -8.23 -8.49 0.15
N ASN A 48 -9.31 -9.19 0.53
CA ASN A 48 -9.99 -10.15 -0.34
C ASN A 48 -10.26 -9.59 -1.75
N PRO A 49 -10.23 -10.42 -2.79
CA PRO A 49 -10.06 -11.88 -2.79
C PRO A 49 -8.63 -12.36 -2.47
N VAL A 50 -8.41 -13.68 -2.54
CA VAL A 50 -7.10 -14.32 -2.31
C VAL A 50 -6.02 -13.80 -3.26
N PHE A 51 -4.78 -13.82 -2.83
CA PHE A 51 -3.64 -13.24 -3.54
C PHE A 51 -3.47 -13.73 -5.00
N PRO A 52 -3.64 -15.03 -5.35
CA PRO A 52 -3.58 -15.48 -6.73
C PRO A 52 -4.57 -14.80 -7.67
N TYR A 53 -5.76 -14.43 -7.18
CA TYR A 53 -6.72 -13.64 -7.96
C TYR A 53 -6.13 -12.27 -8.32
N HIS A 54 -5.53 -11.58 -7.36
CA HIS A 54 -4.93 -10.27 -7.61
C HIS A 54 -3.80 -10.34 -8.65
N LEU A 55 -2.94 -11.37 -8.58
CA LEU A 55 -1.91 -11.58 -9.58
C LEU A 55 -2.48 -11.83 -10.98
N HIS A 56 -3.50 -12.69 -11.05
CA HIS A 56 -4.15 -13.00 -12.33
C HIS A 56 -4.84 -11.75 -12.92
N HIS A 57 -5.51 -10.98 -12.09
CA HIS A 57 -6.22 -9.76 -12.47
C HIS A 57 -5.32 -8.67 -13.07
N LEU A 58 -4.02 -8.65 -12.73
CA LEU A 58 -3.07 -7.72 -13.35
C LEU A 58 -2.94 -7.90 -14.87
N ASN A 59 -3.24 -9.09 -15.41
CA ASN A 59 -3.19 -9.33 -16.84
C ASN A 59 -4.19 -8.44 -17.61
N ASP A 60 -5.30 -8.09 -16.99
CA ASP A 60 -6.32 -7.22 -17.59
C ASP A 60 -5.81 -5.79 -17.79
N TYR A 61 -4.70 -5.43 -17.15
CA TYR A 61 -4.09 -4.09 -17.12
C TYR A 61 -2.70 -4.03 -17.75
N MET A 62 -2.25 -5.10 -18.45
CA MET A 62 -0.92 -5.16 -19.04
C MET A 62 -0.66 -4.10 -20.13
N TYR A 63 -1.71 -3.45 -20.63
CA TYR A 63 -1.62 -2.36 -21.59
C TYR A 63 -1.31 -0.99 -20.95
N LEU A 64 -1.44 -0.85 -19.64
CA LEU A 64 -1.14 0.39 -18.95
C LEU A 64 0.33 0.75 -19.03
N THR A 65 0.61 2.02 -19.26
CA THR A 65 1.98 2.54 -19.38
C THR A 65 2.10 3.95 -18.83
N LYS A 66 3.29 4.32 -18.35
CA LYS A 66 3.63 5.71 -18.01
C LYS A 66 3.94 6.58 -19.22
N LYS A 67 4.09 5.97 -20.40
CA LYS A 67 4.34 6.67 -21.66
C LYS A 67 3.03 7.11 -22.30
N GLU A 68 3.11 8.04 -23.22
CA GLU A 68 1.95 8.39 -24.04
C GLU A 68 1.54 7.20 -24.94
N PRO A 69 0.23 6.96 -25.11
CA PRO A 69 -0.24 5.88 -25.96
C PRO A 69 0.04 6.18 -27.44
N VAL A 70 0.26 5.12 -28.20
CA VAL A 70 0.32 5.16 -29.65
C VAL A 70 -1.03 4.70 -30.21
N ASN A 71 -1.46 5.30 -31.34
CA ASN A 71 -2.69 4.88 -31.97
C ASN A 71 -2.57 3.46 -32.52
N HIS A 72 -3.15 2.50 -31.82
CA HIS A 72 -3.33 1.10 -32.26
C HIS A 72 -4.77 0.80 -32.66
N PHE A 73 -5.68 1.79 -32.59
CA PHE A 73 -7.09 1.60 -32.83
C PHE A 73 -7.39 1.43 -34.34
N ALA A 74 -6.95 2.39 -35.14
CA ALA A 74 -7.04 2.32 -36.59
C ALA A 74 -6.03 3.28 -37.24
N LYS A 75 -5.29 2.80 -38.26
CA LYS A 75 -4.26 3.61 -38.92
C LYS A 75 -4.84 4.77 -39.72
N GLU A 76 -6.07 4.59 -40.19
CA GLU A 76 -6.77 5.56 -41.04
C GLU A 76 -7.39 6.71 -40.23
N LEU A 77 -7.43 6.58 -38.90
CA LEU A 77 -7.95 7.60 -38.01
C LEU A 77 -6.81 8.39 -37.41
N LEU A 78 -6.86 9.72 -37.55
CA LEU A 78 -5.95 10.62 -36.84
C LEU A 78 -6.41 10.76 -35.39
N LEU A 79 -5.87 9.92 -34.51
CA LEU A 79 -6.11 9.97 -33.06
C LEU A 79 -4.85 10.46 -32.38
N GLU A 80 -4.98 11.53 -31.60
CA GLU A 80 -3.89 12.18 -30.89
C GLU A 80 -4.15 12.26 -29.39
N THR A 81 -3.07 12.31 -28.60
CA THR A 81 -3.16 12.54 -27.18
C THR A 81 -3.53 13.99 -26.90
N TYR A 82 -4.50 14.22 -26.01
CA TYR A 82 -4.94 15.56 -25.62
C TYR A 82 -4.45 15.97 -24.24
N SER A 83 -3.86 15.05 -23.46
CA SER A 83 -3.25 15.34 -22.17
C SER A 83 -2.14 14.35 -21.80
N ARG A 84 -1.27 14.75 -20.88
CA ARG A 84 -0.28 13.86 -20.27
C ARG A 84 -0.96 12.79 -19.42
N GLY A 85 -0.30 11.62 -19.29
CA GLY A 85 -0.79 10.52 -18.46
C GLY A 85 -1.83 9.63 -19.12
N MET A 86 -2.20 9.85 -20.38
CA MET A 86 -3.18 9.03 -21.10
C MET A 86 -2.78 7.56 -21.28
N GLY A 87 -1.48 7.23 -21.14
CA GLY A 87 -1.04 5.83 -21.11
C GLY A 87 -1.56 5.03 -19.93
N ALA A 88 -2.02 5.70 -18.88
CA ALA A 88 -2.67 5.08 -17.74
C ALA A 88 -4.22 5.09 -17.81
N MET A 89 -4.82 5.41 -18.97
CA MET A 89 -6.27 5.34 -19.14
C MET A 89 -6.75 3.91 -18.89
N GLY A 90 -7.77 3.77 -18.05
CA GLY A 90 -8.26 2.47 -17.57
C GLY A 90 -7.64 2.02 -16.25
N LEU A 91 -6.68 2.77 -15.68
CA LEU A 91 -6.26 2.52 -14.30
C LEU A 91 -7.47 2.65 -13.37
N PRO A 92 -7.85 1.59 -12.60
CA PRO A 92 -9.11 1.61 -11.88
C PRO A 92 -9.08 2.63 -10.74
N GLY A 93 -10.14 3.44 -10.62
CA GLY A 93 -10.25 4.54 -9.65
C GLY A 93 -11.12 4.24 -8.44
N ASP A 94 -11.87 3.15 -8.45
CA ASP A 94 -12.73 2.78 -7.31
C ASP A 94 -11.94 2.28 -6.10
N LEU A 95 -12.61 2.16 -4.96
CA LEU A 95 -11.99 1.87 -3.67
C LEU A 95 -12.01 0.37 -3.32
N SER A 96 -12.42 -0.51 -4.24
CA SER A 96 -12.37 -1.95 -4.02
C SER A 96 -10.94 -2.46 -3.82
N SER A 97 -10.81 -3.58 -3.16
CA SER A 97 -9.51 -4.22 -2.93
C SER A 97 -8.75 -4.51 -4.22
N ALA A 98 -9.45 -5.05 -5.23
CA ALA A 98 -8.84 -5.37 -6.53
C ALA A 98 -8.33 -4.11 -7.24
N SER A 99 -9.11 -3.05 -7.27
CA SER A 99 -8.72 -1.77 -7.87
C SER A 99 -7.57 -1.10 -7.12
N ARG A 100 -7.58 -1.13 -5.79
CA ARG A 100 -6.47 -0.63 -4.98
C ARG A 100 -5.19 -1.44 -5.22
N PHE A 101 -5.28 -2.77 -5.37
CA PHE A 101 -4.12 -3.61 -5.71
C PHE A 101 -3.49 -3.20 -7.04
N VAL A 102 -4.29 -3.09 -8.10
CA VAL A 102 -3.82 -2.67 -9.43
C VAL A 102 -3.18 -1.28 -9.38
N ARG A 103 -3.84 -0.33 -8.71
CA ARG A 103 -3.36 1.05 -8.56
C ARG A 103 -2.03 1.12 -7.80
N ALA A 104 -1.93 0.41 -6.67
CA ALA A 104 -0.70 0.33 -5.89
C ALA A 104 0.44 -0.32 -6.70
N ALA A 105 0.16 -1.41 -7.41
CA ALA A 105 1.12 -2.09 -8.26
C ALA A 105 1.62 -1.17 -9.38
N PHE A 106 0.71 -0.57 -10.15
CA PHE A 106 1.07 0.35 -11.22
C PHE A 106 1.92 1.53 -10.70
N THR A 107 1.45 2.19 -9.64
CA THR A 107 2.13 3.35 -9.07
C THR A 107 3.52 2.97 -8.57
N LYS A 108 3.63 1.89 -7.80
CA LYS A 108 4.91 1.42 -7.27
C LYS A 108 5.93 1.09 -8.36
N TRP A 109 5.52 0.36 -9.41
CA TRP A 109 6.43 -0.07 -10.47
C TRP A 109 6.82 1.03 -11.45
N ASN A 110 6.06 2.12 -11.52
CA ASN A 110 6.31 3.25 -12.41
C ASN A 110 6.84 4.49 -11.70
N SER A 111 6.85 4.52 -10.37
CA SER A 111 7.45 5.58 -9.57
C SER A 111 8.97 5.51 -9.58
N LEU A 112 9.61 6.68 -9.40
CA LEU A 112 11.05 6.78 -9.24
C LEU A 112 11.38 7.00 -7.77
N GLY A 113 12.40 6.34 -7.27
CA GLY A 113 13.00 6.62 -5.97
C GLY A 113 13.79 7.92 -5.99
N GLY A 114 14.14 8.41 -4.80
CA GLY A 114 15.06 9.51 -4.60
C GLY A 114 16.47 9.04 -4.23
N GLU A 115 17.38 10.00 -4.03
CA GLU A 115 18.77 9.72 -3.62
C GLU A 115 18.91 9.64 -2.10
N THR A 116 18.04 10.33 -1.35
CA THR A 116 18.05 10.37 0.11
C THR A 116 16.97 9.48 0.72
N GLU A 117 17.10 9.20 2.02
CA GLU A 117 16.08 8.47 2.77
C GLU A 117 14.76 9.23 2.83
N GLU A 118 14.84 10.53 3.10
CA GLU A 118 13.68 11.41 3.21
C GLU A 118 12.87 11.44 1.91
N GLU A 119 13.56 11.52 0.77
CA GLU A 119 12.93 11.45 -0.56
C GLU A 119 12.24 10.10 -0.78
N ASN A 120 12.91 9.00 -0.43
CA ASN A 120 12.35 7.65 -0.58
C ASN A 120 11.16 7.41 0.36
N VAL A 121 11.24 7.87 1.61
CA VAL A 121 10.13 7.81 2.57
C VAL A 121 8.95 8.65 2.09
N SER A 122 9.20 9.87 1.60
CA SER A 122 8.18 10.72 0.99
C SER A 122 7.52 10.05 -0.20
N GLN A 123 8.31 9.51 -1.14
CA GLN A 123 7.81 8.78 -2.31
C GLN A 123 6.98 7.56 -1.91
N PHE A 124 7.38 6.83 -0.88
CA PHE A 124 6.61 5.69 -0.37
C PHE A 124 5.22 6.12 0.12
N PHE A 125 5.12 7.23 0.85
CA PHE A 125 3.83 7.77 1.27
C PHE A 125 2.98 8.30 0.10
N HIS A 126 3.58 8.80 -0.97
CA HIS A 126 2.85 9.13 -2.20
C HIS A 126 2.28 7.89 -2.89
N ILE A 127 3.02 6.77 -2.91
CA ILE A 127 2.52 5.49 -3.43
C ILE A 127 1.32 5.03 -2.60
N LEU A 128 1.42 5.03 -1.27
CA LEU A 128 0.30 4.69 -0.39
C LEU A 128 -0.88 5.65 -0.55
N GLY A 129 -0.60 6.94 -0.74
CA GLY A 129 -1.63 7.97 -0.99
C GLY A 129 -2.49 7.68 -2.22
N SER A 130 -1.95 6.96 -3.22
CA SER A 130 -2.72 6.57 -4.40
C SER A 130 -3.87 5.60 -4.11
N VAL A 131 -3.85 4.95 -2.95
CA VAL A 131 -4.84 3.95 -2.51
C VAL A 131 -5.51 4.31 -1.18
N GLU A 132 -5.32 5.53 -0.70
CA GLU A 132 -6.01 6.02 0.50
C GLU A 132 -7.54 6.04 0.29
N GLN A 133 -8.26 5.60 1.31
CA GLN A 133 -9.72 5.66 1.37
C GLN A 133 -10.11 6.90 2.16
N GLN A 134 -10.87 7.79 1.53
CA GLN A 134 -11.35 9.02 2.14
C GLN A 134 -12.58 8.74 3.01
N ARG A 135 -12.65 9.42 4.15
CA ARG A 135 -13.80 9.32 5.06
C ARG A 135 -15.10 9.70 4.35
N GLY A 136 -16.09 8.82 4.42
CA GLY A 136 -17.38 9.00 3.80
C GLY A 136 -17.55 8.35 2.42
N CYS A 137 -16.47 7.89 1.80
CA CYS A 137 -16.52 7.27 0.46
C CYS A 137 -16.82 5.76 0.47
N VAL A 138 -16.61 5.08 1.61
CA VAL A 138 -16.88 3.64 1.77
C VAL A 138 -17.74 3.45 2.99
N GLN A 139 -19.02 3.18 2.79
CA GLN A 139 -19.96 2.89 3.86
C GLN A 139 -19.93 1.38 4.17
N VAL A 140 -19.73 1.01 5.42
CA VAL A 140 -19.78 -0.38 5.90
C VAL A 140 -21.13 -0.71 6.51
N GLU A 141 -21.61 0.14 7.43
CA GLU A 141 -22.93 0.06 8.03
C GLU A 141 -23.58 1.44 8.04
N LYS A 142 -24.86 1.52 8.44
CA LYS A 142 -25.57 2.80 8.48
C LYS A 142 -24.89 3.77 9.43
N GLY A 143 -24.30 4.81 8.86
CA GLY A 143 -23.59 5.88 9.60
C GLY A 143 -22.14 5.58 9.91
N GLU A 144 -21.60 4.40 9.51
CA GLU A 144 -20.20 4.03 9.69
C GLU A 144 -19.49 3.96 8.34
N TYR A 145 -18.23 4.41 8.33
CA TYR A 145 -17.43 4.52 7.13
C TYR A 145 -16.04 3.94 7.34
N GLU A 146 -15.59 3.14 6.37
CA GLU A 146 -14.20 2.73 6.27
C GLU A 146 -13.36 3.87 5.68
N TYR A 147 -12.20 4.12 6.25
CA TYR A 147 -11.23 5.08 5.74
C TYR A 147 -9.81 4.74 6.24
N THR A 148 -8.80 5.27 5.59
CA THR A 148 -7.41 5.07 5.98
C THR A 148 -7.11 5.82 7.28
N ILE A 149 -7.01 5.09 8.39
CA ILE A 149 -6.77 5.68 9.73
C ILE A 149 -5.34 6.19 9.86
N TYR A 150 -4.38 5.40 9.34
CA TYR A 150 -2.95 5.74 9.30
C TYR A 150 -2.26 4.99 8.16
N SER A 151 -1.09 5.49 7.78
CA SER A 151 -0.17 4.85 6.84
C SER A 151 1.19 4.74 7.48
N THR A 152 1.93 3.66 7.20
CA THR A 152 3.24 3.39 7.79
C THR A 152 4.27 3.01 6.75
N CYS A 153 5.53 3.30 7.06
CA CYS A 153 6.70 2.90 6.31
C CYS A 153 7.80 2.44 7.27
N CYS A 154 8.52 1.38 6.92
CA CYS A 154 9.65 0.91 7.71
C CYS A 154 10.93 0.95 6.87
N ASN A 155 11.96 1.65 7.36
CA ASN A 155 13.32 1.45 6.90
C ASN A 155 13.94 0.31 7.72
N THR A 156 13.95 -0.89 7.16
CA THR A 156 14.42 -2.10 7.86
C THR A 156 15.93 -2.14 8.01
N ASP A 157 16.70 -1.45 7.16
CA ASP A 157 18.15 -1.38 7.26
C ASP A 157 18.60 -0.49 8.44
N LYS A 158 17.84 0.57 8.71
CA LYS A 158 18.12 1.53 9.80
C LYS A 158 17.25 1.33 11.05
N GLY A 159 16.27 0.42 11.00
CA GLY A 159 15.37 0.19 12.14
C GLY A 159 14.50 1.41 12.46
N ILE A 160 14.05 2.16 11.45
CA ILE A 160 13.21 3.35 11.62
C ILE A 160 11.80 3.07 11.15
N PHE A 161 10.82 3.33 12.00
CA PHE A 161 9.40 3.24 11.70
C PHE A 161 8.85 4.64 11.47
N TYR A 162 8.25 4.86 10.29
CA TYR A 162 7.60 6.11 9.92
C TYR A 162 6.10 5.93 9.85
N TYR A 163 5.35 6.97 10.21
CA TYR A 163 3.90 6.96 10.06
C TYR A 163 3.34 8.37 9.81
N LYS A 164 2.15 8.42 9.21
CA LYS A 164 1.24 9.56 9.21
C LYS A 164 -0.15 9.07 9.56
N THR A 165 -1.02 9.94 10.07
CA THR A 165 -2.42 9.63 10.35
C THR A 165 -3.34 10.38 9.41
N TYR A 166 -4.60 9.99 9.33
CA TYR A 166 -5.59 10.65 8.48
C TYR A 166 -5.70 12.16 8.78
N TYR A 167 -5.65 12.53 10.05
CA TYR A 167 -5.79 13.93 10.47
C TYR A 167 -4.45 14.68 10.55
N ASN A 168 -3.33 13.97 10.60
CA ASN A 168 -2.00 14.56 10.65
C ASN A 168 -1.14 14.00 9.52
N SER A 169 -0.95 14.81 8.47
CA SER A 169 -0.14 14.46 7.30
C SER A 169 1.38 14.57 7.55
N GLN A 170 1.79 15.11 8.71
CA GLN A 170 3.19 15.19 9.07
C GLN A 170 3.76 13.78 9.25
N ILE A 171 4.83 13.46 8.52
CA ILE A 171 5.54 12.20 8.71
C ILE A 171 6.25 12.24 10.07
N THR A 172 5.96 11.24 10.89
CA THR A 172 6.56 11.06 12.22
C THR A 172 7.42 9.81 12.20
N ALA A 173 8.58 9.84 12.84
CA ALA A 173 9.54 8.74 12.88
C ALA A 173 9.78 8.25 14.31
N VAL A 174 9.93 6.94 14.46
CA VAL A 174 10.42 6.28 15.67
C VAL A 174 11.63 5.45 15.31
N ASP A 175 12.79 5.79 15.86
CA ASP A 175 14.05 5.11 15.64
C ASP A 175 14.25 4.09 16.78
N MET A 176 14.22 2.80 16.45
CA MET A 176 14.36 1.73 17.45
C MET A 176 15.71 1.75 18.14
N HIS A 177 16.77 2.23 17.48
CA HIS A 177 18.13 2.28 18.06
C HIS A 177 18.32 3.41 19.07
N LYS A 178 17.35 4.33 19.19
CA LYS A 178 17.31 5.32 20.27
C LYS A 178 16.66 4.79 21.53
N GLU A 179 16.15 3.55 21.49
CA GLU A 179 15.51 2.90 22.62
C GLU A 179 16.41 1.82 23.25
N ASN A 180 16.12 1.49 24.49
CA ASN A 180 16.78 0.35 25.16
C ASN A 180 16.16 -0.96 24.64
N LEU A 181 16.81 -1.57 23.65
CA LEU A 181 16.33 -2.81 23.02
C LEU A 181 16.41 -4.04 23.95
N GLU A 182 17.25 -3.98 24.98
CA GLU A 182 17.36 -5.03 26.01
C GLU A 182 16.38 -4.82 27.18
N GLY A 183 15.59 -3.74 27.12
CA GLY A 183 14.61 -3.41 28.14
C GLY A 183 13.47 -4.42 28.18
N ARG A 184 12.98 -4.73 29.39
CA ARG A 184 11.83 -5.64 29.59
C ARG A 184 10.49 -4.92 29.52
N GLU A 185 10.47 -3.60 29.54
CA GLU A 185 9.26 -2.79 29.52
C GLU A 185 8.86 -2.44 28.09
N LEU A 186 7.56 -2.56 27.78
CA LEU A 186 6.99 -2.15 26.52
C LEU A 186 7.04 -0.63 26.39
N ARG A 187 7.73 -0.12 25.38
CA ARG A 187 7.69 1.30 24.99
C ARG A 187 6.45 1.57 24.14
N LYS A 188 5.68 2.60 24.52
CA LYS A 188 4.45 2.98 23.83
C LYS A 188 4.55 4.43 23.36
N TYR A 189 4.24 4.64 22.08
CA TYR A 189 4.16 5.96 21.48
C TYR A 189 2.71 6.22 21.06
N PRO A 190 2.05 7.25 21.62
CA PRO A 190 0.71 7.60 21.16
C PRO A 190 0.76 8.11 19.72
N LEU A 191 -0.19 7.69 18.89
CA LEU A 191 -0.33 8.22 17.54
C LEU A 191 -0.65 9.71 17.59
N LEU A 192 0.09 10.51 16.84
CA LEU A 192 -0.18 11.94 16.67
C LEU A 192 -1.37 12.11 15.73
N LYS A 193 -2.54 12.40 16.31
CA LYS A 193 -3.82 12.51 15.57
C LYS A 193 -4.24 13.95 15.29
N GLU A 194 -3.66 14.91 15.98
CA GLU A 194 -4.02 16.32 15.81
C GLU A 194 -3.35 16.90 14.57
N ALA A 195 -4.12 17.66 13.80
CA ALA A 195 -3.60 18.32 12.61
C ALA A 195 -2.46 19.27 12.98
N ASN A 196 -1.35 19.14 12.26
CA ASN A 196 -0.22 20.05 12.37
C ASN A 196 -0.11 20.88 11.09
N VAL A 197 -0.47 22.16 11.20
CA VAL A 197 -0.42 23.11 10.08
C VAL A 197 0.71 24.09 10.32
N PHE A 198 1.75 24.00 9.53
CA PHE A 198 2.82 24.99 9.55
C PHE A 198 2.34 26.28 8.86
N ARG A 199 2.35 27.39 9.60
CA ARG A 199 2.03 28.72 9.09
C ARG A 199 3.31 29.47 8.74
N GLN A 200 3.39 30.00 7.52
CA GLN A 200 4.56 30.73 7.04
C GLN A 200 4.50 32.25 7.34
N ASN A 201 3.37 32.76 7.81
CA ASN A 201 3.14 34.15 8.18
C ASN A 201 2.73 34.30 9.63
#